data_9e34c3e77dc49c283cc934b47bc1f2a4
#
_entry.id   9e34c3e77dc49c283cc934b47bc1f2a4
#
_cell.length_a   1.000
_cell.length_b   1.000
_cell.length_c   1.000
_cell.angle_alpha   90.00
_cell.angle_beta   90.00
_cell.angle_gamma   90.00
#
_symmetry.space_group_name_H-M   'P 1'
#
loop_
_entity.id
_entity.type
_entity.pdbx_description
1 polymer ?
#
loop_
_entity_poly.entity_id
_entity_poly.type
_entity_poly.pdbx_seq_one_letter_code
_entity_poly.pdbx_strand_id
1 'polypeptide(L)'
;MLYEKLTIPINLPRPYNNEINIEYPHIALIKQLLNSSKTNETSIINLFNNYFLEKVSLKVKNIVENWILIFIKNIVPIILKSSDKDQGLYQLLRFIDNIIFNFSYLEELINKKFTYDNLSNILTFSGYMTNLISQDKKLLDILDPDYAMRLNGNITFYQSTFDKIDSNIYDEEALLDALRKNHRFLKFQILFALIKNDIDIQRASNEFSLLAQATLNKTLAIAEKKIIKKYDFKCDQYCIIAYGRFGTMTMTSNSDLDLVFIHNDIEQNSKKNHRSIYIDLFRMVINILSTKTKEGMLYEVDTKLKPSGKYGPIASTFSNFKEYQENKTYSWEKIALKKIRLVSKKNKLTSDVSSLIKNLQSIPILSKQVAAEVKLMRTDNKKLNSNVAFKSSAPSKWFETKYSAGGQRDIEFLKFFYLDPSINKNTHEYDKQILFLNKMEKMFFKLDQIMNICYLDEKQDHLPLKAISILNSETNKKDLGSLKSSINLGKIEIYNTLNEIIERLEKDS
;
A
#
# COMPACT_ATOMS: atom_id res chain seq x y z
N MET A 1 3.82 33.78 -22.27
CA MET A 1 2.80 33.21 -23.19
C MET A 1 3.37 32.08 -24.06
N LEU A 2 4.24 31.18 -23.48
CA LEU A 2 4.77 29.97 -24.14
C LEU A 2 4.81 28.76 -23.16
N TYR A 3 4.33 28.95 -21.94
CA TYR A 3 4.32 27.92 -20.89
C TYR A 3 2.99 27.15 -20.78
N GLU A 4 1.93 27.57 -21.45
CA GLU A 4 0.58 27.01 -21.27
C GLU A 4 0.21 25.90 -22.26
N LYS A 5 1.07 25.51 -23.19
CA LYS A 5 0.71 24.52 -24.24
C LYS A 5 1.45 23.18 -24.19
N LEU A 6 2.16 22.86 -23.11
CA LEU A 6 2.89 21.58 -22.98
C LEU A 6 2.50 20.77 -21.74
N THR A 7 1.27 20.90 -21.26
CA THR A 7 0.68 19.88 -20.41
C THR A 7 0.16 18.74 -21.29
N ILE A 8 1.06 17.82 -21.64
CA ILE A 8 0.64 16.51 -22.11
C ILE A 8 -0.02 15.83 -20.90
N PRO A 9 -1.30 15.45 -21.00
CA PRO A 9 -1.94 14.71 -19.91
C PRO A 9 -1.17 13.40 -19.72
N ILE A 10 -0.67 13.15 -18.50
CA ILE A 10 -0.09 11.87 -18.10
C ILE A 10 -1.26 10.89 -17.94
N ASN A 11 -1.89 10.54 -19.03
CA ASN A 11 -2.71 9.36 -19.16
C ASN A 11 -1.83 8.30 -19.84
N LEU A 12 -1.07 7.56 -19.02
CA LEU A 12 -0.47 6.33 -19.49
C LEU A 12 -1.61 5.37 -19.84
N PRO A 13 -1.70 4.86 -21.09
CA PRO A 13 -2.69 3.87 -21.42
C PRO A 13 -2.42 2.62 -20.57
N ARG A 14 -3.48 2.09 -19.94
CA ARG A 14 -3.47 0.76 -19.32
C ARG A 14 -3.00 -0.24 -20.36
N PRO A 15 -2.21 -1.27 -20.00
CA PRO A 15 -1.92 -2.36 -20.90
C PRO A 15 -3.25 -3.10 -21.17
N TYR A 16 -3.84 -2.81 -22.31
CA TYR A 16 -4.99 -3.56 -22.79
C TYR A 16 -4.52 -4.91 -23.35
N ASN A 17 -5.36 -5.92 -23.08
CA ASN A 17 -5.33 -7.28 -23.58
C ASN A 17 -4.88 -7.38 -25.05
N ASN A 18 -4.11 -8.44 -25.30
CA ASN A 18 -3.89 -9.16 -26.54
C ASN A 18 -4.52 -8.54 -27.80
N GLU A 19 -3.63 -8.31 -28.81
CA GLU A 19 -3.91 -7.99 -30.21
C GLU A 19 -3.80 -6.52 -30.64
N ILE A 20 -2.81 -5.78 -30.14
CA ILE A 20 -2.22 -4.73 -30.96
C ILE A 20 -0.70 -4.74 -30.69
N ASN A 21 0.08 -5.13 -31.69
CA ASN A 21 1.53 -4.99 -31.77
C ASN A 21 1.91 -3.51 -31.93
N ILE A 22 1.61 -2.67 -30.93
CA ILE A 22 2.23 -1.36 -30.82
C ILE A 22 3.48 -1.59 -29.96
N GLU A 23 4.60 -1.87 -30.61
CA GLU A 23 5.91 -1.77 -29.96
C GLU A 23 6.08 -0.31 -29.56
N TYR A 24 5.95 -0.03 -28.25
CA TYR A 24 6.35 1.26 -27.72
C TYR A 24 7.82 1.52 -28.16
N PRO A 25 8.16 2.73 -28.62
CA PRO A 25 9.52 3.06 -29.06
C PRO A 25 10.60 2.64 -28.06
N HIS A 26 10.28 2.67 -26.76
CA HIS A 26 11.15 2.22 -25.66
C HIS A 26 11.41 0.71 -25.69
N ILE A 27 10.41 -0.12 -26.00
CA ILE A 27 10.54 -1.57 -26.06
C ILE A 27 11.40 -1.97 -27.26
N ALA A 28 11.21 -1.31 -28.40
CA ALA A 28 12.04 -1.52 -29.57
C ALA A 28 13.51 -1.17 -29.30
N LEU A 29 13.75 -0.02 -28.65
CA LEU A 29 15.10 0.40 -28.25
C LEU A 29 15.73 -0.60 -27.26
N ILE A 30 15.00 -1.05 -26.25
CA ILE A 30 15.49 -2.03 -25.29
C ILE A 30 15.75 -3.37 -25.95
N LYS A 31 14.86 -3.87 -26.81
CA LYS A 31 15.09 -5.09 -27.58
C LYS A 31 16.33 -4.97 -28.49
N GLN A 32 16.53 -3.79 -29.11
CA GLN A 32 17.71 -3.49 -29.90
C GLN A 32 19.00 -3.49 -29.05
N LEU A 33 18.93 -2.92 -27.84
CA LEU A 33 20.00 -2.94 -26.84
C LEU A 33 20.33 -4.36 -26.36
N LEU A 34 19.30 -5.19 -26.13
CA LEU A 34 19.42 -6.56 -25.61
C LEU A 34 19.84 -7.57 -26.67
N ASN A 35 19.33 -7.44 -27.91
CA ASN A 35 19.68 -8.30 -29.02
C ASN A 35 21.13 -8.08 -29.49
N SER A 36 21.70 -6.95 -29.17
CA SER A 36 23.12 -6.69 -29.38
C SER A 36 23.96 -7.26 -28.23
N SER A 37 23.89 -8.56 -28.00
CA SER A 37 24.67 -9.28 -26.97
C SER A 37 26.20 -9.10 -27.05
N LYS A 38 26.67 -8.32 -28.05
CA LYS A 38 28.05 -7.89 -28.29
C LYS A 38 28.22 -6.36 -28.24
N THR A 39 27.20 -5.56 -27.89
CA THR A 39 27.35 -4.10 -27.80
C THR A 39 28.15 -3.72 -26.57
N ASN A 40 29.23 -2.97 -26.80
CA ASN A 40 30.01 -2.40 -25.73
C ASN A 40 29.19 -1.25 -25.05
N GLU A 41 29.56 -0.90 -23.86
CA GLU A 41 29.00 0.18 -23.06
C GLU A 41 28.84 1.50 -23.85
N THR A 42 29.82 1.84 -24.68
CA THR A 42 29.83 3.05 -25.51
C THR A 42 28.67 3.09 -26.51
N SER A 43 28.33 1.94 -27.11
CA SER A 43 27.21 1.84 -28.06
C SER A 43 25.86 2.05 -27.35
N ILE A 44 25.71 1.54 -26.14
CA ILE A 44 24.49 1.70 -25.31
C ILE A 44 24.36 3.19 -24.92
N ILE A 45 25.41 3.82 -24.45
CA ILE A 45 25.43 5.25 -24.10
C ILE A 45 25.02 6.10 -25.31
N ASN A 46 25.59 5.83 -26.49
CA ASN A 46 25.26 6.56 -27.70
C ASN A 46 23.79 6.38 -28.14
N LEU A 47 23.23 5.18 -28.02
CA LEU A 47 21.82 4.92 -28.32
C LEU A 47 20.88 5.70 -27.39
N PHE A 48 21.16 5.71 -26.10
CA PHE A 48 20.39 6.49 -25.12
C PHE A 48 20.48 7.99 -25.41
N ASN A 49 21.70 8.47 -25.67
CA ASN A 49 21.93 9.89 -25.96
C ASN A 49 21.15 10.33 -27.22
N ASN A 50 21.27 9.60 -28.33
CA ASN A 50 20.54 9.91 -29.57
C ASN A 50 19.02 9.89 -29.35
N TYR A 51 18.47 8.89 -28.64
CA TYR A 51 17.05 8.80 -28.34
C TYR A 51 16.52 10.04 -27.59
N PHE A 52 17.28 10.54 -26.60
CA PHE A 52 16.84 11.71 -25.83
C PHE A 52 17.06 13.01 -26.58
N LEU A 53 18.10 13.13 -27.36
CA LEU A 53 18.39 14.34 -28.14
C LEU A 53 17.35 14.60 -29.23
N GLU A 54 16.74 13.57 -29.79
CA GLU A 54 15.63 13.72 -30.75
C GLU A 54 14.40 14.38 -30.13
N LYS A 55 14.22 14.25 -28.80
CA LYS A 55 13.06 14.80 -28.07
C LYS A 55 13.23 16.25 -27.66
N VAL A 56 14.43 16.80 -27.65
CA VAL A 56 14.74 18.14 -27.13
C VAL A 56 14.81 19.17 -28.26
N SER A 57 14.18 20.33 -28.04
CA SER A 57 14.20 21.40 -29.01
C SER A 57 15.64 21.97 -29.22
N LEU A 58 15.96 22.40 -30.45
CA LEU A 58 17.29 22.92 -30.83
C LEU A 58 17.80 24.04 -29.91
N LYS A 59 16.93 24.87 -29.32
CA LYS A 59 17.33 26.02 -28.47
C LYS A 59 17.98 25.65 -27.14
N VAL A 60 17.64 24.46 -26.57
CA VAL A 60 18.15 23.99 -25.27
C VAL A 60 18.97 22.71 -25.41
N LYS A 61 19.14 22.24 -26.65
CA LYS A 61 19.75 20.94 -26.96
C LYS A 61 21.14 20.80 -26.34
N ASN A 62 22.01 21.79 -26.49
CA ASN A 62 23.41 21.71 -26.06
C ASN A 62 23.57 21.58 -24.53
N ILE A 63 22.72 22.25 -23.73
CA ILE A 63 22.78 22.19 -22.27
C ILE A 63 22.26 20.85 -21.78
N VAL A 64 21.08 20.44 -22.26
CA VAL A 64 20.44 19.18 -21.88
C VAL A 64 21.28 17.99 -22.36
N GLU A 65 21.87 18.07 -23.55
CA GLU A 65 22.77 17.05 -24.10
C GLU A 65 23.94 16.79 -23.16
N ASN A 66 24.64 17.83 -22.72
CA ASN A 66 25.76 17.67 -21.80
C ASN A 66 25.34 17.04 -20.47
N TRP A 67 24.23 17.50 -19.87
CA TRP A 67 23.75 16.98 -18.59
C TRP A 67 23.30 15.52 -18.70
N ILE A 68 22.52 15.19 -19.71
CA ILE A 68 22.05 13.81 -19.93
C ILE A 68 23.24 12.91 -20.25
N LEU A 69 24.18 13.35 -21.07
CA LEU A 69 25.34 12.54 -21.43
C LEU A 69 26.23 12.25 -20.22
N ILE A 70 26.47 13.24 -19.35
CA ILE A 70 27.20 13.04 -18.10
C ILE A 70 26.48 12.04 -17.22
N PHE A 71 25.17 12.20 -17.05
CA PHE A 71 24.35 11.31 -16.23
C PHE A 71 24.37 9.88 -16.75
N ILE A 72 24.12 9.67 -18.06
CA ILE A 72 24.09 8.35 -18.69
C ILE A 72 25.48 7.68 -18.60
N LYS A 73 26.57 8.42 -18.86
CA LYS A 73 27.94 7.88 -18.75
C LYS A 73 28.28 7.36 -17.34
N ASN A 74 27.68 7.96 -16.30
CA ASN A 74 27.93 7.53 -14.92
C ASN A 74 27.01 6.38 -14.49
N ILE A 75 25.71 6.37 -14.90
CA ILE A 75 24.74 5.38 -14.40
C ILE A 75 24.73 4.08 -15.19
N VAL A 76 24.89 4.13 -16.53
CA VAL A 76 24.79 2.94 -17.39
C VAL A 76 25.83 1.87 -17.05
N PRO A 77 27.13 2.18 -16.81
CA PRO A 77 28.11 1.18 -16.40
C PRO A 77 27.73 0.43 -15.14
N ILE A 78 27.09 1.11 -14.20
CA ILE A 78 26.64 0.52 -12.92
C ILE A 78 25.45 -0.41 -13.17
N ILE A 79 24.46 0.04 -13.95
CA ILE A 79 23.31 -0.78 -14.31
C ILE A 79 23.74 -2.05 -15.05
N LEU A 80 24.69 -1.96 -15.98
CA LEU A 80 25.18 -3.10 -16.77
C LEU A 80 25.88 -4.17 -15.92
N LYS A 81 26.44 -3.80 -14.78
CA LYS A 81 27.02 -4.75 -13.80
C LYS A 81 25.97 -5.43 -12.93
N SER A 82 24.73 -4.90 -12.91
CA SER A 82 23.65 -5.51 -12.14
C SER A 82 23.12 -6.79 -12.80
N SER A 83 22.65 -7.72 -11.98
CA SER A 83 21.92 -8.90 -12.43
C SER A 83 20.59 -8.58 -13.11
N ASP A 84 19.97 -7.44 -12.73
CA ASP A 84 18.69 -6.96 -13.26
C ASP A 84 18.88 -5.80 -14.26
N LYS A 85 19.95 -5.88 -15.08
CA LYS A 85 20.34 -4.83 -16.03
C LYS A 85 19.21 -4.43 -16.99
N ASP A 86 18.42 -5.37 -17.46
CA ASP A 86 17.35 -5.14 -18.42
C ASP A 86 16.22 -4.29 -17.80
N GLN A 87 15.82 -4.65 -16.57
CA GLN A 87 14.89 -3.85 -15.78
C GLN A 87 15.48 -2.46 -15.50
N GLY A 88 16.76 -2.39 -15.13
CA GLY A 88 17.45 -1.13 -14.84
C GLY A 88 17.49 -0.19 -16.05
N LEU A 89 17.81 -0.69 -17.24
CA LEU A 89 17.81 0.10 -18.48
C LEU A 89 16.40 0.56 -18.86
N TYR A 90 15.38 -0.31 -18.71
CA TYR A 90 13.99 0.07 -18.95
C TYR A 90 13.54 1.19 -18.00
N GLN A 91 13.82 1.06 -16.73
CA GLN A 91 13.46 2.09 -15.76
C GLN A 91 14.28 3.37 -15.92
N LEU A 92 15.53 3.29 -16.38
CA LEU A 92 16.34 4.44 -16.72
C LEU A 92 15.72 5.29 -17.85
N LEU A 93 15.23 4.62 -18.92
CA LEU A 93 14.50 5.30 -19.99
C LEU A 93 13.29 6.05 -19.44
N ARG A 94 12.45 5.36 -18.65
CA ARG A 94 11.26 5.98 -18.04
C ARG A 94 11.62 7.14 -17.10
N PHE A 95 12.68 6.98 -16.32
CA PHE A 95 13.15 8.02 -15.42
C PHE A 95 13.55 9.27 -16.17
N ILE A 96 14.39 9.15 -17.21
CA ILE A 96 14.84 10.29 -18.01
C ILE A 96 13.66 10.91 -18.78
N ASP A 97 12.77 10.12 -19.37
CA ASP A 97 11.57 10.63 -20.04
C ASP A 97 10.71 11.53 -19.13
N ASN A 98 10.60 11.19 -17.86
CA ASN A 98 9.83 11.97 -16.90
C ASN A 98 10.52 13.28 -16.50
N ILE A 99 11.86 13.35 -16.51
CA ILE A 99 12.61 14.50 -16.02
C ILE A 99 13.23 15.38 -17.11
N ILE A 100 13.26 14.92 -18.37
CA ILE A 100 14.02 15.56 -19.47
C ILE A 100 13.62 17.02 -19.72
N PHE A 101 12.36 17.38 -19.46
CA PHE A 101 11.87 18.75 -19.62
C PHE A 101 11.90 19.56 -18.32
N ASN A 102 12.38 18.96 -17.22
CA ASN A 102 12.54 19.63 -15.94
C ASN A 102 14.00 20.01 -15.71
N PHE A 103 14.40 21.16 -16.26
CA PHE A 103 15.80 21.63 -16.20
C PHE A 103 16.33 21.75 -14.77
N SER A 104 15.50 22.20 -13.83
CA SER A 104 15.87 22.30 -12.42
C SER A 104 16.12 20.92 -11.79
N TYR A 105 15.46 19.87 -12.27
CA TYR A 105 15.74 18.49 -11.85
C TYR A 105 17.07 18.00 -12.41
N LEU A 106 17.29 18.23 -13.72
CA LEU A 106 18.55 17.84 -14.40
C LEU A 106 19.76 18.52 -13.78
N GLU A 107 19.65 19.81 -13.46
CA GLU A 107 20.70 20.56 -12.78
C GLU A 107 21.04 19.94 -11.41
N GLU A 108 20.04 19.64 -10.60
CA GLU A 108 20.26 18.98 -9.30
C GLU A 108 20.83 17.58 -9.45
N LEU A 109 20.39 16.82 -10.45
CA LEU A 109 20.89 15.46 -10.71
C LEU A 109 22.41 15.43 -10.98
N ILE A 110 22.95 16.50 -11.60
CA ILE A 110 24.38 16.61 -11.90
C ILE A 110 25.18 17.21 -10.73
N ASN A 111 24.60 18.20 -10.04
CA ASN A 111 25.33 18.99 -9.04
C ASN A 111 25.20 18.42 -7.63
N LYS A 112 24.20 17.60 -7.36
CA LYS A 112 23.92 17.09 -6.02
C LYS A 112 24.81 15.89 -5.66
N LYS A 113 25.26 15.85 -4.42
CA LYS A 113 26.00 14.71 -3.89
C LYS A 113 25.03 13.55 -3.67
N PHE A 114 25.10 12.53 -4.50
CA PHE A 114 24.42 11.24 -4.31
C PHE A 114 25.25 10.15 -4.98
N THR A 115 24.98 8.89 -4.62
CA THR A 115 25.65 7.77 -5.28
C THR A 115 24.81 7.24 -6.43
N TYR A 116 25.43 7.10 -7.61
CA TYR A 116 24.82 6.42 -8.76
C TYR A 116 24.45 4.96 -8.45
N ASP A 117 25.19 4.33 -7.51
CA ASP A 117 24.87 3.00 -7.01
C ASP A 117 23.50 2.96 -6.32
N ASN A 118 23.18 3.95 -5.47
CA ASN A 118 21.89 4.04 -4.81
C ASN A 118 20.75 4.23 -5.81
N LEU A 119 20.95 5.10 -6.81
CA LEU A 119 19.97 5.28 -7.88
C LEU A 119 19.83 4.04 -8.75
N SER A 120 20.93 3.41 -9.14
CA SER A 120 20.93 2.15 -9.90
C SER A 120 20.18 1.04 -9.13
N ASN A 121 20.37 0.94 -7.83
CA ASN A 121 19.62 0.00 -6.99
C ASN A 121 18.11 0.22 -7.05
N ILE A 122 17.65 1.47 -7.11
CA ILE A 122 16.23 1.79 -7.27
C ILE A 122 15.74 1.39 -8.67
N LEU A 123 16.46 1.78 -9.71
CA LEU A 123 16.08 1.53 -11.11
C LEU A 123 16.01 0.02 -11.41
N THR A 124 16.92 -0.77 -10.85
CA THR A 124 16.95 -2.23 -11.06
C THR A 124 15.94 -2.99 -10.19
N PHE A 125 15.46 -2.36 -9.10
CA PHE A 125 14.58 -3.04 -8.13
C PHE A 125 13.10 -2.67 -8.30
N SER A 126 12.77 -1.37 -8.49
CA SER A 126 11.41 -0.89 -8.28
C SER A 126 10.96 0.18 -9.28
N GLY A 127 10.05 -0.20 -10.17
CA GLY A 127 9.36 0.77 -11.03
C GLY A 127 8.52 1.77 -10.24
N TYR A 128 7.97 1.35 -9.09
CA TYR A 128 7.25 2.23 -8.19
C TYR A 128 8.16 3.33 -7.61
N MET A 129 9.31 2.97 -7.05
CA MET A 129 10.25 3.95 -6.50
C MET A 129 10.87 4.84 -7.59
N THR A 130 11.12 4.28 -8.79
CA THR A 130 11.56 5.05 -9.95
C THR A 130 10.54 6.15 -10.30
N ASN A 131 9.26 5.82 -10.28
CA ASN A 131 8.22 6.81 -10.52
C ASN A 131 8.18 7.89 -9.42
N LEU A 132 8.28 7.50 -8.14
CA LEU A 132 8.31 8.46 -7.04
C LEU A 132 9.47 9.45 -7.16
N ILE A 133 10.69 8.94 -7.39
CA ILE A 133 11.89 9.79 -7.47
C ILE A 133 11.88 10.69 -8.70
N SER A 134 11.29 10.25 -9.82
CA SER A 134 11.16 11.10 -11.02
C SER A 134 10.20 12.28 -10.85
N GLN A 135 9.28 12.21 -9.88
CA GLN A 135 8.30 13.25 -9.59
C GLN A 135 8.81 14.32 -8.62
N ASP A 136 9.80 13.98 -7.79
CA ASP A 136 10.26 14.90 -6.74
C ASP A 136 11.78 14.83 -6.55
N LYS A 137 12.46 15.87 -7.04
CA LYS A 137 13.92 15.99 -6.94
C LYS A 137 14.46 16.02 -5.50
N LYS A 138 13.63 16.37 -4.50
CA LYS A 138 14.03 16.32 -3.09
C LYS A 138 14.31 14.89 -2.61
N LEU A 139 13.77 13.88 -3.29
CA LEU A 139 14.05 12.48 -2.98
C LEU A 139 15.51 12.09 -3.28
N LEU A 140 16.22 12.86 -4.13
CA LEU A 140 17.65 12.67 -4.36
C LEU A 140 18.48 12.91 -3.08
N ASP A 141 18.00 13.73 -2.13
CA ASP A 141 18.69 13.94 -0.84
C ASP A 141 18.83 12.66 -0.05
N ILE A 142 17.84 11.75 -0.16
CA ILE A 142 17.83 10.46 0.55
C ILE A 142 18.90 9.50 -0.01
N LEU A 143 19.34 9.72 -1.25
CA LEU A 143 20.39 8.93 -1.89
C LEU A 143 21.79 9.37 -1.51
N ASP A 144 21.96 10.50 -0.80
CA ASP A 144 23.25 10.95 -0.29
C ASP A 144 23.75 9.92 0.75
N PRO A 145 25.01 9.43 0.65
CA PRO A 145 25.58 8.49 1.62
C PRO A 145 25.58 9.02 3.05
N ASP A 146 25.69 10.34 3.21
CA ASP A 146 25.72 11.00 4.51
C ASP A 146 24.31 11.32 5.06
N TYR A 147 23.26 10.99 4.30
CA TYR A 147 21.88 11.23 4.73
C TYR A 147 21.50 10.29 5.88
N ALA A 148 21.29 10.89 7.05
CA ALA A 148 20.89 10.15 8.24
C ALA A 148 19.38 9.85 8.22
N MET A 149 19.01 8.63 7.86
CA MET A 149 17.63 8.17 8.00
C MET A 149 17.25 7.98 9.47
N ARG A 150 16.12 8.56 9.89
CA ARG A 150 15.67 8.54 11.30
C ARG A 150 14.49 7.59 11.54
N LEU A 151 14.54 6.40 10.95
CA LEU A 151 13.52 5.37 11.15
C LEU A 151 13.75 4.67 12.49
N ASN A 152 13.08 5.11 13.54
CA ASN A 152 13.30 4.66 14.92
C ASN A 152 12.09 3.93 15.55
N GLY A 153 11.01 3.68 14.78
CA GLY A 153 9.78 3.05 15.29
C GLY A 153 8.97 3.96 16.20
N ASN A 154 9.19 5.27 16.15
CA ASN A 154 8.48 6.22 16.99
C ASN A 154 7.63 7.18 16.14
N ILE A 155 6.35 7.27 16.47
CA ILE A 155 5.41 8.15 15.80
C ILE A 155 5.80 9.64 15.89
N THR A 156 6.51 10.05 16.94
CA THR A 156 6.90 11.46 17.16
C THR A 156 7.80 11.98 16.05
N PHE A 157 8.63 11.11 15.44
CA PHE A 157 9.43 11.48 14.28
C PHE A 157 8.53 11.92 13.12
N TYR A 158 7.51 11.13 12.77
CA TYR A 158 6.57 11.46 11.70
C TYR A 158 5.72 12.68 12.03
N GLN A 159 5.22 12.78 13.25
CA GLN A 159 4.43 13.93 13.70
C GLN A 159 5.22 15.23 13.59
N SER A 160 6.46 15.25 14.07
CA SER A 160 7.30 16.45 14.03
C SER A 160 7.59 16.95 12.61
N THR A 161 7.61 16.06 11.60
CA THR A 161 7.77 16.48 10.21
C THR A 161 6.47 17.05 9.63
N PHE A 162 5.31 16.49 9.98
CA PHE A 162 4.02 17.06 9.60
C PHE A 162 3.72 18.38 10.33
N ASP A 163 4.19 18.56 11.57
CA ASP A 163 3.97 19.79 12.33
C ASP A 163 4.68 21.00 11.72
N LYS A 164 5.76 20.80 10.95
CA LYS A 164 6.43 21.85 10.18
C LYS A 164 5.56 22.41 9.04
N ILE A 165 4.51 21.71 8.64
CA ILE A 165 3.58 22.19 7.61
C ILE A 165 2.62 23.18 8.28
N ASP A 166 2.67 24.43 7.83
CA ASP A 166 1.77 25.47 8.35
C ASP A 166 0.31 25.16 7.98
N SER A 167 -0.50 24.91 9.00
CA SER A 167 -1.94 24.67 8.84
C SER A 167 -2.75 25.97 8.58
N ASN A 168 -2.10 27.14 8.55
CA ASN A 168 -2.71 28.42 8.21
C ASN A 168 -2.54 28.80 6.74
N ILE A 169 -1.97 27.93 5.91
CA ILE A 169 -1.92 28.15 4.46
C ILE A 169 -3.36 28.38 3.99
N TYR A 170 -3.62 29.60 3.45
CA TYR A 170 -4.96 29.98 2.98
C TYR A 170 -5.38 29.22 1.71
N ASP A 171 -4.40 28.87 0.87
CA ASP A 171 -4.63 28.05 -0.31
C ASP A 171 -4.74 26.57 0.10
N GLU A 172 -5.93 26.02 -0.07
CA GLU A 172 -6.22 24.62 0.27
C GLU A 172 -5.43 23.65 -0.61
N GLU A 173 -5.24 23.94 -1.87
CA GLU A 173 -4.46 23.10 -2.80
C GLU A 173 -3.00 23.06 -2.35
N ALA A 174 -2.41 24.23 -2.03
CA ALA A 174 -1.03 24.31 -1.53
C ALA A 174 -0.83 23.52 -0.23
N LEU A 175 -1.81 23.55 0.69
CA LEU A 175 -1.78 22.76 1.92
C LEU A 175 -1.82 21.26 1.62
N LEU A 176 -2.73 20.84 0.73
CA LEU A 176 -2.86 19.44 0.34
C LEU A 176 -1.59 18.95 -0.37
N ASP A 177 -1.00 19.74 -1.24
CA ASP A 177 0.25 19.44 -1.92
C ASP A 177 1.43 19.31 -0.92
N ALA A 178 1.53 20.21 0.06
CA ALA A 178 2.55 20.14 1.10
C ALA A 178 2.46 18.83 1.92
N LEU A 179 1.23 18.42 2.29
CA LEU A 179 0.99 17.15 2.98
C LEU A 179 1.45 15.96 2.15
N ARG A 180 1.12 15.94 0.85
CA ARG A 180 1.47 14.84 -0.06
C ARG A 180 2.96 14.75 -0.32
N LYS A 181 3.64 15.88 -0.53
CA LYS A 181 5.11 15.93 -0.68
C LYS A 181 5.81 15.39 0.56
N ASN A 182 5.39 15.82 1.75
CA ASN A 182 5.98 15.34 3.01
C ASN A 182 5.72 13.83 3.21
N HIS A 183 4.48 13.38 2.97
CA HIS A 183 4.14 11.96 3.04
C HIS A 183 4.96 11.12 2.04
N ARG A 184 5.09 11.56 0.79
CA ARG A 184 5.90 10.89 -0.24
C ARG A 184 7.36 10.79 0.17
N PHE A 185 7.92 11.87 0.72
CA PHE A 185 9.30 11.91 1.20
C PHE A 185 9.54 10.89 2.33
N LEU A 186 8.67 10.85 3.34
CA LEU A 186 8.75 9.91 4.45
C LEU A 186 8.53 8.45 3.99
N LYS A 187 7.57 8.23 3.11
CA LYS A 187 7.31 6.92 2.50
C LYS A 187 8.52 6.41 1.71
N PHE A 188 9.17 7.28 0.95
CA PHE A 188 10.35 6.92 0.18
C PHE A 188 11.54 6.55 1.07
N GLN A 189 11.72 7.20 2.22
CA GLN A 189 12.75 6.81 3.20
C GLN A 189 12.55 5.37 3.68
N ILE A 190 11.31 4.98 4.02
CA ILE A 190 11.02 3.61 4.47
C ILE A 190 11.32 2.60 3.35
N LEU A 191 10.89 2.91 2.13
CA LEU A 191 11.15 2.06 0.97
C LEU A 191 12.64 1.91 0.68
N PHE A 192 13.39 3.02 0.75
CA PHE A 192 14.82 3.01 0.48
C PHE A 192 15.61 2.24 1.55
N ALA A 193 15.27 2.41 2.81
CA ALA A 193 15.86 1.62 3.91
C ALA A 193 15.62 0.12 3.74
N LEU A 194 14.43 -0.27 3.27
CA LEU A 194 14.10 -1.68 3.05
C LEU A 194 14.92 -2.27 1.89
N ILE A 195 15.08 -1.58 0.77
CA ILE A 195 15.87 -2.09 -0.35
C ILE A 195 17.39 -2.09 -0.08
N LYS A 196 17.85 -1.28 0.86
CA LYS A 196 19.22 -1.32 1.37
C LYS A 196 19.45 -2.43 2.40
N ASN A 197 18.40 -3.09 2.88
CA ASN A 197 18.41 -4.01 4.03
C ASN A 197 18.81 -3.34 5.37
N ASP A 198 18.63 -2.02 5.51
CA ASP A 198 18.82 -1.29 6.77
C ASP A 198 17.67 -1.62 7.76
N ILE A 199 16.51 -2.00 7.24
CA ILE A 199 15.36 -2.52 7.99
C ILE A 199 14.79 -3.77 7.30
N ASP A 200 14.21 -4.68 8.08
CA ASP A 200 13.49 -5.84 7.58
C ASP A 200 12.03 -5.48 7.16
N ILE A 201 11.36 -6.45 6.56
CA ILE A 201 9.96 -6.28 6.08
C ILE A 201 8.99 -5.97 7.22
N GLN A 202 9.18 -6.58 8.40
CA GLN A 202 8.31 -6.36 9.56
C GLN A 202 8.48 -4.94 10.11
N ARG A 203 9.71 -4.47 10.17
CA ARG A 203 10.04 -3.10 10.59
C ARG A 203 9.47 -2.08 9.61
N ALA A 204 9.65 -2.27 8.30
CA ALA A 204 9.09 -1.41 7.28
C ALA A 204 7.56 -1.29 7.41
N SER A 205 6.88 -2.41 7.69
CA SER A 205 5.43 -2.44 7.88
C SER A 205 4.97 -1.64 9.10
N ASN A 206 5.70 -1.72 10.20
CA ASN A 206 5.47 -0.90 11.38
C ASN A 206 5.66 0.59 11.06
N GLU A 207 6.76 0.96 10.37
CA GLU A 207 7.03 2.35 9.97
C GLU A 207 5.93 2.90 9.04
N PHE A 208 5.43 2.14 8.06
CA PHE A 208 4.27 2.54 7.24
C PHE A 208 3.02 2.78 8.09
N SER A 209 2.79 1.96 9.11
CA SER A 209 1.63 2.11 10.00
C SER A 209 1.76 3.35 10.90
N LEU A 210 2.97 3.68 11.35
CA LEU A 210 3.26 4.91 12.10
C LEU A 210 3.13 6.15 11.22
N LEU A 211 3.58 6.09 9.98
CA LEU A 211 3.39 7.16 8.98
C LEU A 211 1.90 7.40 8.73
N ALA A 212 1.11 6.34 8.56
CA ALA A 212 -0.34 6.45 8.40
C ALA A 212 -1.02 7.08 9.61
N GLN A 213 -0.64 6.68 10.82
CA GLN A 213 -1.15 7.27 12.06
C GLN A 213 -0.82 8.76 12.17
N ALA A 214 0.41 9.15 11.87
CA ALA A 214 0.81 10.57 11.90
C ALA A 214 0.08 11.39 10.83
N THR A 215 -0.10 10.83 9.63
CA THR A 215 -0.87 11.44 8.55
C THR A 215 -2.33 11.65 8.96
N LEU A 216 -2.97 10.64 9.55
CA LEU A 216 -4.35 10.74 10.06
C LEU A 216 -4.45 11.80 11.17
N ASN A 217 -3.51 11.83 12.10
CA ASN A 217 -3.49 12.80 13.19
C ASN A 217 -3.40 14.26 12.66
N LYS A 218 -2.52 14.51 11.69
CA LYS A 218 -2.39 15.84 11.05
C LYS A 218 -3.66 16.22 10.29
N THR A 219 -4.24 15.27 9.56
CA THR A 219 -5.47 15.47 8.80
C THR A 219 -6.63 15.83 9.73
N LEU A 220 -6.77 15.11 10.86
CA LEU A 220 -7.75 15.41 11.90
C LEU A 220 -7.56 16.81 12.48
N ALA A 221 -6.34 17.19 12.81
CA ALA A 221 -6.06 18.53 13.36
C ALA A 221 -6.45 19.65 12.39
N ILE A 222 -6.22 19.47 11.09
CA ILE A 222 -6.63 20.41 10.04
C ILE A 222 -8.15 20.47 9.93
N ALA A 223 -8.81 19.31 9.89
CA ALA A 223 -10.26 19.22 9.78
C ALA A 223 -10.96 19.81 11.02
N GLU A 224 -10.50 19.49 12.23
CA GLU A 224 -11.02 20.06 13.50
C GLU A 224 -10.95 21.60 13.50
N LYS A 225 -9.79 22.16 13.07
CA LYS A 225 -9.61 23.61 12.99
C LYS A 225 -10.59 24.27 12.01
N LYS A 226 -10.82 23.66 10.84
CA LYS A 226 -11.78 24.14 9.84
C LYS A 226 -13.23 24.05 10.37
N ILE A 227 -13.57 22.97 11.07
CA ILE A 227 -14.90 22.79 11.68
C ILE A 227 -15.16 23.82 12.77
N ILE A 228 -14.19 24.07 13.66
CA ILE A 228 -14.32 25.10 14.67
C ILE A 228 -14.58 26.47 14.02
N LYS A 229 -13.80 26.82 12.99
CA LYS A 229 -13.98 28.10 12.27
C LYS A 229 -15.35 28.21 11.60
N LYS A 230 -15.90 27.11 11.07
CA LYS A 230 -17.17 27.11 10.32
C LYS A 230 -18.39 27.12 11.23
N TYR A 231 -18.36 26.37 12.34
CA TYR A 231 -19.53 26.08 13.16
C TYR A 231 -19.47 26.67 14.56
N ASP A 232 -18.33 27.24 14.95
CA ASP A 232 -18.05 27.64 16.36
C ASP A 232 -18.35 26.47 17.33
N PHE A 233 -17.89 25.27 16.94
CA PHE A 233 -18.14 24.04 17.68
C PHE A 233 -16.90 23.13 17.67
N LYS A 234 -16.53 22.65 18.87
CA LYS A 234 -15.41 21.73 19.04
C LYS A 234 -15.90 20.29 19.08
N CYS A 235 -15.50 19.51 18.08
CA CYS A 235 -15.74 18.07 18.07
C CYS A 235 -14.70 17.37 18.96
N ASP A 236 -15.03 17.01 20.18
CA ASP A 236 -14.12 16.38 21.15
C ASP A 236 -14.56 14.97 21.59
N GLN A 237 -15.80 14.56 21.27
CA GLN A 237 -16.38 13.28 21.63
C GLN A 237 -16.59 12.41 20.39
N TYR A 238 -15.49 11.91 19.83
CA TYR A 238 -15.50 10.94 18.75
C TYR A 238 -14.44 9.85 18.96
N CYS A 239 -14.63 8.72 18.28
CA CYS A 239 -13.72 7.60 18.23
C CYS A 239 -13.54 7.15 16.79
N ILE A 240 -12.31 6.81 16.41
CA ILE A 240 -11.98 6.23 15.11
C ILE A 240 -11.39 4.85 15.36
N ILE A 241 -11.99 3.85 14.75
CA ILE A 241 -11.51 2.46 14.77
C ILE A 241 -10.81 2.17 13.46
N ALA A 242 -9.57 1.73 13.53
CA ALA A 242 -8.82 1.18 12.41
C ALA A 242 -8.99 -0.34 12.36
N TYR A 243 -9.35 -0.84 11.20
CA TYR A 243 -9.43 -2.26 10.87
C TYR A 243 -8.29 -2.66 9.93
N GLY A 244 -8.31 -3.90 9.49
CA GLY A 244 -7.39 -4.41 8.49
C GLY A 244 -5.92 -4.22 8.85
N ARG A 245 -5.10 -3.90 7.86
CA ARG A 245 -3.66 -3.74 8.04
C ARG A 245 -3.28 -2.55 8.92
N PHE A 246 -4.08 -1.49 8.90
CA PHE A 246 -3.85 -0.35 9.77
C PHE A 246 -4.16 -0.67 11.23
N GLY A 247 -5.22 -1.47 11.47
CA GLY A 247 -5.56 -1.98 12.81
C GLY A 247 -4.45 -2.86 13.41
N THR A 248 -3.87 -3.74 12.61
CA THR A 248 -2.84 -4.70 13.04
C THR A 248 -1.40 -4.19 12.95
N MET A 249 -1.16 -2.94 12.55
CA MET A 249 0.18 -2.39 12.34
C MET A 249 1.00 -3.15 11.28
N THR A 250 0.33 -3.68 10.24
CA THR A 250 0.94 -4.48 9.16
C THR A 250 0.76 -3.86 7.78
N MET A 251 0.81 -2.52 7.70
CA MET A 251 0.61 -1.82 6.44
C MET A 251 1.73 -2.08 5.44
N THR A 252 1.39 -2.04 4.17
CA THR A 252 2.31 -2.00 3.03
C THR A 252 2.40 -0.58 2.48
N SER A 253 3.31 -0.35 1.56
CA SER A 253 3.43 0.94 0.86
C SER A 253 2.13 1.40 0.18
N ASN A 254 1.26 0.48 -0.22
CA ASN A 254 0.02 0.75 -0.98
C ASN A 254 -1.26 0.31 -0.24
N SER A 255 -1.20 0.17 1.09
CA SER A 255 -2.39 -0.14 1.89
C SER A 255 -3.33 1.05 1.95
N ASP A 256 -4.62 0.76 1.86
CA ASP A 256 -5.73 1.63 2.20
C ASP A 256 -5.92 1.76 3.72
N LEU A 257 -6.75 2.71 4.14
CA LEU A 257 -7.17 2.87 5.53
C LEU A 257 -8.61 2.38 5.69
N ASP A 258 -8.77 1.22 6.35
CA ASP A 258 -10.08 0.72 6.76
C ASP A 258 -10.50 1.41 8.05
N LEU A 259 -11.45 2.36 7.97
CA LEU A 259 -11.83 3.22 9.11
C LEU A 259 -13.33 3.17 9.41
N VAL A 260 -13.65 3.13 10.69
CA VAL A 260 -15.01 3.33 11.20
C VAL A 260 -15.03 4.53 12.14
N PHE A 261 -15.94 5.45 11.88
CA PHE A 261 -16.10 6.70 12.62
C PHE A 261 -17.32 6.62 13.54
N ILE A 262 -17.11 6.95 14.82
CA ILE A 262 -18.14 6.93 15.87
C ILE A 262 -18.11 8.28 16.55
N HIS A 263 -19.26 8.85 16.83
CA HIS A 263 -19.43 10.01 17.68
C HIS A 263 -20.40 9.70 18.83
N ASN A 264 -20.38 10.51 19.90
CA ASN A 264 -21.28 10.36 21.02
C ASN A 264 -22.74 10.54 20.60
N ASP A 265 -23.63 10.00 21.43
CA ASP A 265 -25.06 10.27 21.33
C ASP A 265 -25.32 11.74 21.72
N ILE A 266 -26.12 12.41 20.92
CA ILE A 266 -26.38 13.85 21.07
C ILE A 266 -27.83 14.01 21.50
N GLU A 267 -28.06 14.76 22.55
CA GLU A 267 -29.41 15.09 23.02
C GLU A 267 -30.21 15.82 21.93
N GLN A 268 -31.44 15.36 21.70
CA GLN A 268 -32.34 15.87 20.65
C GLN A 268 -32.69 17.35 20.78
N ASN A 269 -32.46 17.95 21.97
CA ASN A 269 -32.82 19.32 22.31
C ASN A 269 -31.75 20.39 22.00
N SER A 270 -30.62 20.01 21.41
CA SER A 270 -29.61 20.99 21.03
C SER A 270 -30.04 21.78 19.79
N LYS A 271 -30.12 23.12 19.89
CA LYS A 271 -30.46 24.03 18.78
C LYS A 271 -29.58 23.92 17.55
N LYS A 272 -28.40 23.29 17.68
CA LYS A 272 -27.46 22.98 16.57
C LYS A 272 -27.48 21.47 16.30
N ASN A 273 -27.61 21.09 15.03
CA ASN A 273 -27.52 19.68 14.63
C ASN A 273 -26.08 19.19 14.73
N HIS A 274 -25.60 18.90 15.93
CA HIS A 274 -24.22 18.44 16.19
C HIS A 274 -23.86 17.16 15.42
N ARG A 275 -24.84 16.30 15.13
CA ARG A 275 -24.64 15.11 14.31
C ARG A 275 -24.12 15.46 12.93
N SER A 276 -24.69 16.49 12.27
CA SER A 276 -24.22 16.91 10.95
C SER A 276 -22.82 17.48 11.00
N ILE A 277 -22.42 18.12 12.12
CA ILE A 277 -21.08 18.67 12.30
C ILE A 277 -20.02 17.55 12.39
N TYR A 278 -20.30 16.46 13.11
CA TYR A 278 -19.41 15.28 13.14
C TYR A 278 -19.33 14.60 11.76
N ILE A 279 -20.44 14.50 11.05
CA ILE A 279 -20.44 13.96 9.68
C ILE A 279 -19.57 14.82 8.76
N ASP A 280 -19.68 16.15 8.87
CA ASP A 280 -18.85 17.08 8.08
C ASP A 280 -17.36 16.98 8.45
N LEU A 281 -17.04 16.80 9.75
CA LEU A 281 -15.67 16.56 10.20
C LEU A 281 -15.09 15.33 9.47
N PHE A 282 -15.79 14.20 9.49
CA PHE A 282 -15.28 12.96 8.93
C PHE A 282 -15.25 12.97 7.39
N ARG A 283 -16.23 13.63 6.74
CA ARG A 283 -16.15 13.90 5.30
C ARG A 283 -14.90 14.69 4.93
N MET A 284 -14.61 15.73 5.73
CA MET A 284 -13.42 16.55 5.49
C MET A 284 -12.12 15.73 5.68
N VAL A 285 -12.05 14.89 6.72
CA VAL A 285 -10.92 13.97 6.92
C VAL A 285 -10.74 13.04 5.73
N ILE A 286 -11.81 12.38 5.28
CA ILE A 286 -11.78 11.49 4.11
C ILE A 286 -11.34 12.27 2.86
N ASN A 287 -11.89 13.46 2.63
CA ASN A 287 -11.52 14.28 1.47
C ASN A 287 -10.04 14.67 1.49
N ILE A 288 -9.49 15.12 2.61
CA ILE A 288 -8.07 15.47 2.72
C ILE A 288 -7.20 14.25 2.41
N LEU A 289 -7.56 13.06 2.93
CA LEU A 289 -6.81 11.83 2.73
C LEU A 289 -6.87 11.34 1.27
N SER A 290 -8.07 11.35 0.66
CA SER A 290 -8.34 10.66 -0.61
C SER A 290 -8.42 11.55 -1.84
N THR A 291 -8.51 12.90 -1.70
CA THR A 291 -8.53 13.80 -2.87
C THR A 291 -7.21 13.69 -3.63
N LYS A 292 -7.29 13.45 -4.93
CA LYS A 292 -6.14 13.38 -5.83
C LYS A 292 -5.79 14.78 -6.34
N THR A 293 -4.56 15.25 -6.09
CA THR A 293 -3.99 16.47 -6.68
C THR A 293 -2.89 16.09 -7.67
N LYS A 294 -2.20 17.08 -8.25
CA LYS A 294 -1.00 16.83 -9.08
C LYS A 294 0.11 16.10 -8.31
N GLU A 295 0.15 16.25 -6.98
CA GLU A 295 1.09 15.55 -6.09
C GLU A 295 0.58 14.16 -5.66
N GLY A 296 -0.52 13.67 -6.22
CA GLY A 296 -1.14 12.39 -5.88
C GLY A 296 -2.16 12.50 -4.75
N MET A 297 -2.34 11.44 -3.98
CA MET A 297 -3.19 11.38 -2.78
C MET A 297 -2.41 10.78 -1.59
N LEU A 298 -2.93 10.98 -0.38
CA LEU A 298 -2.32 10.41 0.84
C LEU A 298 -2.68 8.93 0.97
N TYR A 299 -3.97 8.62 1.15
CA TYR A 299 -4.50 7.27 1.30
C TYR A 299 -5.89 7.14 0.69
N GLU A 300 -6.20 5.98 0.13
CA GLU A 300 -7.58 5.56 -0.05
C GLU A 300 -8.18 5.24 1.31
N VAL A 301 -9.48 5.59 1.50
CA VAL A 301 -10.19 5.33 2.74
C VAL A 301 -11.37 4.41 2.47
N ASP A 302 -11.35 3.20 3.06
CA ASP A 302 -12.47 2.27 3.04
C ASP A 302 -13.28 2.37 4.34
N THR A 303 -14.58 2.63 4.19
CA THR A 303 -15.53 2.73 5.31
C THR A 303 -16.61 1.65 5.25
N LYS A 304 -16.41 0.56 4.51
CA LYS A 304 -17.43 -0.49 4.33
C LYS A 304 -17.70 -1.30 5.60
N LEU A 305 -16.77 -1.31 6.57
CA LEU A 305 -16.93 -2.02 7.85
C LEU A 305 -17.75 -1.25 8.90
N LYS A 306 -18.32 -0.08 8.52
CA LYS A 306 -19.25 0.65 9.36
C LYS A 306 -20.62 -0.05 9.45
N PRO A 307 -21.44 0.24 10.47
CA PRO A 307 -22.81 -0.25 10.55
C PRO A 307 -23.60 -0.06 9.25
N SER A 308 -24.28 -1.10 8.79
CA SER A 308 -25.01 -1.16 7.51
C SER A 308 -24.12 -1.04 6.26
N GLY A 309 -22.82 -1.27 6.37
CA GLY A 309 -21.87 -1.36 5.27
C GLY A 309 -21.91 -0.16 4.32
N LYS A 310 -21.95 -0.40 3.02
CA LYS A 310 -21.95 0.63 1.96
C LYS A 310 -23.10 1.63 2.11
N TYR A 311 -24.25 1.19 2.61
CA TYR A 311 -25.49 2.00 2.69
C TYR A 311 -25.62 2.79 4.00
N GLY A 312 -24.79 2.51 4.99
CA GLY A 312 -24.78 3.22 6.27
C GLY A 312 -24.22 4.65 6.17
N PRO A 313 -24.54 5.54 7.13
CA PRO A 313 -23.95 6.87 7.22
C PRO A 313 -22.43 6.80 7.38
N ILE A 314 -21.71 7.86 7.01
CA ILE A 314 -20.23 7.94 7.15
C ILE A 314 -19.79 7.72 8.59
N ALA A 315 -20.55 8.27 9.56
CA ALA A 315 -20.33 8.12 10.98
C ALA A 315 -21.57 7.62 11.67
N SER A 316 -21.39 6.81 12.70
CA SER A 316 -22.48 6.28 13.54
C SER A 316 -22.44 6.90 14.93
N THR A 317 -23.59 7.03 15.58
CA THR A 317 -23.63 7.29 17.02
C THR A 317 -23.11 6.06 17.78
N PHE A 318 -22.67 6.27 19.03
CA PHE A 318 -22.24 5.15 19.86
C PHE A 318 -23.36 4.11 20.10
N SER A 319 -24.57 4.57 20.38
CA SER A 319 -25.73 3.70 20.56
C SER A 319 -26.04 2.87 19.30
N ASN A 320 -26.01 3.48 18.11
CA ASN A 320 -26.23 2.76 16.86
C ASN A 320 -25.10 1.74 16.57
N PHE A 321 -23.85 2.12 16.87
CA PHE A 321 -22.73 1.20 16.72
C PHE A 321 -22.87 0.01 17.66
N LYS A 322 -23.21 0.26 18.93
CA LYS A 322 -23.44 -0.78 19.94
C LYS A 322 -24.56 -1.73 19.50
N GLU A 323 -25.76 -1.19 19.19
CA GLU A 323 -26.91 -1.97 18.73
C GLU A 323 -26.57 -2.84 17.52
N TYR A 324 -25.84 -2.27 16.53
CA TYR A 324 -25.42 -3.02 15.34
C TYR A 324 -24.50 -4.18 15.72
N GLN A 325 -23.49 -3.90 16.55
CA GLN A 325 -22.50 -4.90 16.92
C GLN A 325 -23.09 -6.04 17.79
N GLU A 326 -24.05 -5.72 18.63
CA GLU A 326 -24.72 -6.71 19.50
C GLU A 326 -25.74 -7.58 18.73
N ASN A 327 -26.49 -6.98 17.79
CA ASN A 327 -27.71 -7.61 17.26
C ASN A 327 -27.72 -7.86 15.74
N LYS A 328 -26.87 -7.18 14.95
CA LYS A 328 -27.00 -7.14 13.48
C LYS A 328 -25.74 -7.55 12.73
N THR A 329 -24.60 -7.71 13.40
CA THR A 329 -23.33 -8.07 12.76
C THR A 329 -23.31 -9.53 12.35
N TYR A 330 -22.71 -9.77 11.18
CA TYR A 330 -22.32 -11.10 10.77
C TYR A 330 -21.17 -11.64 11.65
N SER A 331 -21.05 -12.96 11.73
CA SER A 331 -20.01 -13.61 12.54
C SER A 331 -18.60 -13.24 12.07
N TRP A 332 -18.40 -13.09 10.77
CA TRP A 332 -17.10 -12.69 10.20
C TRP A 332 -16.70 -11.24 10.60
N GLU A 333 -17.67 -10.33 10.77
CA GLU A 333 -17.39 -8.96 11.28
C GLU A 333 -16.95 -9.01 12.74
N LYS A 334 -17.54 -9.92 13.55
CA LYS A 334 -17.11 -10.17 14.94
C LYS A 334 -15.67 -10.71 15.00
N ILE A 335 -15.28 -11.56 14.04
CA ILE A 335 -13.89 -12.02 13.89
C ILE A 335 -12.97 -10.85 13.56
N ALA A 336 -13.38 -9.97 12.66
CA ALA A 336 -12.61 -8.78 12.30
C ALA A 336 -12.40 -7.81 13.48
N LEU A 337 -13.36 -7.72 14.42
CA LEU A 337 -13.21 -6.94 15.65
C LEU A 337 -12.03 -7.36 16.55
N LYS A 338 -11.53 -8.60 16.39
CA LYS A 338 -10.36 -9.06 17.16
C LYS A 338 -9.03 -8.42 16.69
N LYS A 339 -9.03 -7.78 15.52
CA LYS A 339 -7.84 -7.21 14.85
C LYS A 339 -7.99 -5.72 14.60
N ILE A 340 -8.41 -4.97 15.61
CA ILE A 340 -8.64 -3.53 15.51
C ILE A 340 -7.74 -2.73 16.43
N ARG A 341 -7.67 -1.43 16.15
CA ARG A 341 -6.99 -0.44 16.99
C ARG A 341 -7.78 0.86 17.01
N LEU A 342 -7.89 1.49 18.20
CA LEU A 342 -8.42 2.85 18.31
C LEU A 342 -7.33 3.84 17.93
N VAL A 343 -7.60 4.71 16.96
CA VAL A 343 -6.60 5.60 16.34
C VAL A 343 -6.87 7.08 16.54
N SER A 344 -7.96 7.45 17.20
CA SER A 344 -8.26 8.82 17.63
C SER A 344 -7.65 9.15 18.99
N LYS A 345 -7.65 10.45 19.35
CA LYS A 345 -7.25 10.91 20.68
C LYS A 345 -8.11 10.26 21.77
N LYS A 346 -7.51 9.99 22.92
CA LYS A 346 -8.22 9.45 24.09
C LYS A 346 -9.23 10.47 24.62
N ASN A 347 -10.47 10.03 24.83
CA ASN A 347 -11.56 10.75 25.44
C ASN A 347 -12.52 9.75 26.12
N LYS A 348 -13.63 10.23 26.72
CA LYS A 348 -14.60 9.34 27.36
C LYS A 348 -15.17 8.31 26.38
N LEU A 349 -15.57 8.75 25.18
CA LEU A 349 -16.14 7.87 24.17
C LEU A 349 -15.16 6.77 23.70
N THR A 350 -13.88 7.07 23.57
CA THR A 350 -12.89 6.03 23.23
C THR A 350 -12.77 4.97 24.32
N SER A 351 -12.95 5.34 25.59
CA SER A 351 -12.97 4.40 26.72
C SER A 351 -14.23 3.53 26.68
N ASP A 352 -15.39 4.12 26.40
CA ASP A 352 -16.67 3.41 26.31
C ASP A 352 -16.66 2.42 25.12
N VAL A 353 -16.17 2.88 23.96
CA VAL A 353 -15.98 2.00 22.76
C VAL A 353 -15.00 0.86 23.06
N SER A 354 -13.87 1.14 23.74
CA SER A 354 -12.91 0.11 24.13
C SER A 354 -13.54 -0.95 25.04
N SER A 355 -14.34 -0.52 26.00
CA SER A 355 -15.05 -1.44 26.91
C SER A 355 -16.08 -2.28 26.19
N LEU A 356 -16.87 -1.67 25.29
CA LEU A 356 -17.82 -2.39 24.44
C LEU A 356 -17.10 -3.46 23.58
N ILE A 357 -16.02 -3.10 22.94
CA ILE A 357 -15.26 -4.05 22.08
C ILE A 357 -14.72 -5.21 22.90
N LYS A 358 -14.17 -4.97 24.09
CA LYS A 358 -13.70 -6.04 24.98
C LYS A 358 -14.84 -7.00 25.35
N ASN A 359 -16.02 -6.47 25.67
CA ASN A 359 -17.20 -7.27 25.97
C ASN A 359 -17.64 -8.10 24.75
N LEU A 360 -17.70 -7.50 23.56
CA LEU A 360 -18.05 -8.20 22.31
C LEU A 360 -17.06 -9.32 21.96
N GLN A 361 -15.77 -9.07 22.19
CA GLN A 361 -14.72 -10.08 21.94
C GLN A 361 -14.78 -11.28 22.89
N SER A 362 -15.42 -11.13 24.07
CA SER A 362 -15.62 -12.22 25.01
C SER A 362 -16.85 -13.11 24.70
N ILE A 363 -17.75 -12.64 23.81
CA ILE A 363 -18.93 -13.40 23.42
C ILE A 363 -18.52 -14.52 22.48
N PRO A 364 -18.87 -15.80 22.80
CA PRO A 364 -18.62 -16.93 21.92
C PRO A 364 -19.30 -16.75 20.55
N ILE A 365 -18.60 -17.06 19.49
CA ILE A 365 -19.15 -17.06 18.12
C ILE A 365 -19.37 -18.53 17.73
N LEU A 366 -20.55 -18.86 17.24
CA LEU A 366 -20.89 -20.24 16.87
C LEU A 366 -20.21 -20.64 15.56
N SER A 367 -19.37 -21.65 15.58
CA SER A 367 -18.62 -22.11 14.41
C SER A 367 -19.54 -22.55 13.27
N LYS A 368 -20.69 -23.15 13.54
CA LYS A 368 -21.69 -23.47 12.50
C LYS A 368 -22.20 -22.24 11.75
N GLN A 369 -22.49 -21.18 12.48
CA GLN A 369 -22.92 -19.91 11.84
C GLN A 369 -21.83 -19.31 10.97
N VAL A 370 -20.58 -19.30 11.45
CA VAL A 370 -19.44 -18.85 10.66
C VAL A 370 -19.25 -19.68 9.39
N ALA A 371 -19.37 -21.01 9.51
CA ALA A 371 -19.25 -21.92 8.36
C ALA A 371 -20.28 -21.61 7.27
N ALA A 372 -21.56 -21.44 7.65
CA ALA A 372 -22.63 -21.09 6.73
C ALA A 372 -22.37 -19.72 6.04
N GLU A 373 -21.96 -18.70 6.81
CA GLU A 373 -21.63 -17.38 6.26
C GLU A 373 -20.42 -17.43 5.31
N VAL A 374 -19.37 -18.17 5.66
CA VAL A 374 -18.16 -18.32 4.81
C VAL A 374 -18.51 -19.03 3.50
N LYS A 375 -19.36 -20.02 3.54
CA LYS A 375 -19.86 -20.73 2.35
C LYS A 375 -20.62 -19.76 1.42
N LEU A 376 -21.53 -18.96 1.96
CA LEU A 376 -22.28 -17.95 1.22
C LEU A 376 -21.32 -16.93 0.58
N MET A 377 -20.37 -16.38 1.33
CA MET A 377 -19.39 -15.42 0.80
C MET A 377 -18.55 -16.02 -0.33
N ARG A 378 -18.20 -17.30 -0.27
CA ARG A 378 -17.44 -17.97 -1.34
C ARG A 378 -18.28 -18.20 -2.59
N THR A 379 -19.57 -18.49 -2.46
CA THR A 379 -20.49 -18.64 -3.60
C THR A 379 -20.76 -17.29 -4.29
N ASP A 380 -20.93 -16.23 -3.54
CA ASP A 380 -21.14 -14.89 -4.06
C ASP A 380 -19.85 -14.30 -4.69
N ASN A 381 -18.68 -14.56 -4.11
CA ASN A 381 -17.41 -14.21 -4.72
C ASN A 381 -17.15 -14.97 -6.02
N LYS A 382 -17.67 -16.19 -6.18
CA LYS A 382 -17.68 -16.91 -7.47
C LYS A 382 -18.54 -16.21 -8.52
N LYS A 383 -19.64 -15.56 -8.13
CA LYS A 383 -20.49 -14.77 -9.05
C LYS A 383 -19.85 -13.41 -9.40
N LEU A 384 -19.19 -12.76 -8.45
CA LEU A 384 -18.48 -11.49 -8.65
C LEU A 384 -17.16 -11.64 -9.39
N ASN A 385 -16.48 -12.78 -9.22
CA ASN A 385 -15.21 -13.13 -9.86
C ASN A 385 -15.37 -14.31 -10.83
N SER A 386 -16.35 -14.25 -11.71
CA SER A 386 -16.55 -15.26 -12.75
C SER A 386 -15.31 -15.49 -13.65
N ASN A 387 -14.31 -14.61 -13.58
CA ASN A 387 -13.00 -14.75 -14.23
C ASN A 387 -11.90 -15.34 -13.32
N VAL A 388 -12.18 -15.59 -12.04
CA VAL A 388 -11.27 -16.25 -11.07
C VAL A 388 -11.91 -17.55 -10.55
N ALA A 389 -12.70 -18.19 -11.39
CA ALA A 389 -13.10 -19.56 -11.12
C ALA A 389 -11.82 -20.41 -11.08
N PHE A 390 -11.63 -21.15 -10.00
CA PHE A 390 -10.70 -22.27 -9.90
C PHE A 390 -11.01 -23.26 -11.04
N LYS A 391 -10.52 -22.94 -12.23
CA LYS A 391 -10.34 -23.95 -13.25
C LYS A 391 -9.07 -24.69 -12.81
N SER A 392 -9.20 -25.96 -12.53
CA SER A 392 -8.13 -26.87 -12.18
C SER A 392 -6.97 -26.94 -13.20
N SER A 393 -6.94 -26.06 -14.17
CA SER A 393 -5.96 -25.98 -15.25
C SER A 393 -5.41 -24.58 -15.53
N ALA A 394 -5.86 -23.50 -14.87
CA ALA A 394 -5.22 -22.20 -14.98
C ALA A 394 -4.42 -21.95 -13.70
N PRO A 395 -3.10 -21.65 -13.78
CA PRO A 395 -2.34 -21.29 -12.60
C PRO A 395 -2.95 -20.02 -12.01
N SER A 396 -3.57 -20.15 -10.82
CA SER A 396 -3.89 -18.99 -10.02
C SER A 396 -2.60 -18.20 -9.84
N LYS A 397 -2.61 -16.89 -10.09
CA LYS A 397 -1.41 -16.08 -9.91
C LYS A 397 -0.88 -16.36 -8.49
N TRP A 398 0.28 -16.97 -8.40
CA TRP A 398 0.86 -17.46 -7.14
C TRP A 398 1.02 -16.35 -6.09
N PHE A 399 1.18 -15.12 -6.56
CA PHE A 399 1.35 -13.92 -5.76
C PHE A 399 0.03 -13.27 -5.30
N GLU A 400 -1.12 -13.75 -5.73
CA GLU A 400 -2.41 -13.28 -5.21
C GLU A 400 -2.69 -13.98 -3.88
N THR A 401 -2.41 -13.28 -2.77
CA THR A 401 -2.47 -13.86 -1.43
C THR A 401 -3.71 -13.47 -0.64
N LYS A 402 -4.38 -12.35 -0.97
CA LYS A 402 -5.44 -11.79 -0.13
C LYS A 402 -6.79 -12.50 -0.30
N TYR A 403 -7.25 -12.62 -1.54
CA TYR A 403 -8.60 -13.13 -1.87
C TYR A 403 -8.60 -14.45 -2.66
N SER A 404 -7.44 -15.00 -2.99
CA SER A 404 -7.35 -16.31 -3.63
C SER A 404 -7.81 -17.41 -2.68
N ALA A 405 -8.32 -18.51 -3.23
CA ALA A 405 -8.59 -19.72 -2.45
C ALA A 405 -7.32 -20.17 -1.72
N GLY A 406 -7.43 -20.48 -0.43
CA GLY A 406 -6.29 -20.77 0.45
C GLY A 406 -5.44 -19.54 0.81
N GLY A 407 -5.94 -18.32 0.56
CA GLY A 407 -5.25 -17.07 0.88
C GLY A 407 -5.40 -16.61 2.32
N GLN A 408 -5.01 -15.36 2.58
CA GLN A 408 -5.00 -14.76 3.93
C GLN A 408 -6.38 -14.82 4.61
N ARG A 409 -7.45 -14.63 3.84
CA ARG A 409 -8.82 -14.66 4.36
C ARG A 409 -9.21 -16.05 4.86
N ASP A 410 -8.80 -17.08 4.13
CA ASP A 410 -9.07 -18.47 4.52
C ASP A 410 -8.26 -18.87 5.75
N ILE A 411 -7.03 -18.36 5.90
CA ILE A 411 -6.22 -18.51 7.11
C ILE A 411 -6.93 -17.90 8.33
N GLU A 412 -7.56 -16.74 8.19
CA GLU A 412 -8.29 -16.09 9.28
C GLU A 412 -9.47 -16.94 9.78
N PHE A 413 -10.23 -17.53 8.85
CA PHE A 413 -11.32 -18.44 9.20
C PHE A 413 -10.82 -19.74 9.83
N LEU A 414 -9.75 -20.34 9.29
CA LEU A 414 -9.17 -21.55 9.90
C LEU A 414 -8.65 -21.29 11.32
N LYS A 415 -7.95 -20.19 11.54
CA LYS A 415 -7.50 -19.81 12.89
C LYS A 415 -8.68 -19.65 13.85
N PHE A 416 -9.81 -19.08 13.38
CA PHE A 416 -11.02 -18.98 14.17
C PHE A 416 -11.58 -20.36 14.52
N PHE A 417 -11.73 -21.26 13.54
CA PHE A 417 -12.26 -22.61 13.77
C PHE A 417 -11.37 -23.44 14.70
N TYR A 418 -10.07 -23.32 14.58
CA TYR A 418 -9.16 -24.03 15.48
C TYR A 418 -9.18 -23.54 16.94
N LEU A 419 -9.69 -22.34 17.21
CA LEU A 419 -9.92 -21.87 18.58
C LEU A 419 -11.17 -22.50 19.23
N ASP A 420 -12.04 -23.19 18.47
CA ASP A 420 -13.22 -23.86 18.97
C ASP A 420 -12.86 -25.28 19.46
N PRO A 421 -13.01 -25.58 20.78
CA PRO A 421 -12.67 -26.87 21.33
C PRO A 421 -13.49 -28.04 20.75
N SER A 422 -14.69 -27.76 20.22
CA SER A 422 -15.52 -28.79 19.58
C SER A 422 -14.95 -29.29 18.25
N ILE A 423 -14.19 -28.45 17.58
CA ILE A 423 -13.51 -28.75 16.32
C ILE A 423 -12.14 -29.36 16.59
N ASN A 424 -11.46 -28.86 17.62
CA ASN A 424 -10.10 -29.22 17.97
C ASN A 424 -10.08 -30.24 19.11
N LYS A 425 -10.19 -31.52 18.78
CA LYS A 425 -10.16 -32.62 19.76
C LYS A 425 -8.75 -33.08 20.15
N ASN A 426 -7.71 -32.66 19.39
CA ASN A 426 -6.33 -33.12 19.59
C ASN A 426 -5.39 -31.94 19.68
N THR A 427 -4.88 -31.61 20.86
CA THR A 427 -4.02 -30.48 21.16
C THR A 427 -2.72 -30.47 20.32
N HIS A 428 -2.13 -31.65 20.10
CA HIS A 428 -0.85 -31.73 19.37
C HIS A 428 -1.02 -31.42 17.85
N GLU A 429 -2.13 -31.87 17.27
CA GLU A 429 -2.45 -31.58 15.88
C GLU A 429 -2.80 -30.08 15.68
N TYR A 430 -3.49 -29.51 16.66
CA TYR A 430 -3.79 -28.09 16.73
C TYR A 430 -2.53 -27.22 16.67
N ASP A 431 -1.57 -27.47 17.54
CA ASP A 431 -0.34 -26.68 17.59
C ASP A 431 0.41 -26.74 16.26
N LYS A 432 0.45 -27.90 15.63
CA LYS A 432 1.05 -28.09 14.30
C LYS A 432 0.34 -27.28 13.23
N GLN A 433 -0.99 -27.31 13.21
CA GLN A 433 -1.80 -26.59 12.23
C GLN A 433 -1.70 -25.07 12.43
N ILE A 434 -1.76 -24.58 13.64
CA ILE A 434 -1.57 -23.14 13.94
C ILE A 434 -0.16 -22.67 13.55
N LEU A 435 0.86 -23.46 13.81
CA LEU A 435 2.23 -23.16 13.38
C LEU A 435 2.33 -23.07 11.86
N PHE A 436 1.70 -24.01 11.13
CA PHE A 436 1.62 -23.99 9.68
C PHE A 436 0.91 -22.72 9.16
N LEU A 437 -0.27 -22.39 9.69
CA LEU A 437 -1.04 -21.20 9.31
C LEU A 437 -0.25 -19.90 9.58
N ASN A 438 0.42 -19.81 10.71
CA ASN A 438 1.26 -18.66 11.05
C ASN A 438 2.45 -18.50 10.08
N LYS A 439 3.05 -19.63 9.66
CA LYS A 439 4.12 -19.64 8.67
C LYS A 439 3.62 -19.15 7.30
N MET A 440 2.47 -19.64 6.86
CA MET A 440 1.86 -19.23 5.59
C MET A 440 1.44 -17.75 5.62
N GLU A 441 0.83 -17.28 6.69
CA GLU A 441 0.45 -15.87 6.87
C GLU A 441 1.68 -14.94 6.77
N LYS A 442 2.78 -15.28 7.46
CA LYS A 442 4.04 -14.55 7.38
C LYS A 442 4.62 -14.55 5.95
N MET A 443 4.57 -15.68 5.27
CA MET A 443 5.07 -15.79 3.90
C MET A 443 4.24 -14.96 2.93
N PHE A 444 2.91 -15.01 3.02
CA PHE A 444 2.01 -14.17 2.22
C PHE A 444 2.21 -12.68 2.50
N PHE A 445 2.39 -12.32 3.76
CA PHE A 445 2.68 -10.94 4.17
C PHE A 445 3.98 -10.41 3.54
N LYS A 446 5.07 -11.18 3.63
CA LYS A 446 6.38 -10.81 3.05
C LYS A 446 6.32 -10.69 1.54
N LEU A 447 5.66 -11.64 0.88
CA LEU A 447 5.46 -11.60 -0.57
C LEU A 447 4.69 -10.34 -0.98
N ASP A 448 3.60 -10.03 -0.30
CA ASP A 448 2.76 -8.89 -0.64
C ASP A 448 3.48 -7.54 -0.44
N GLN A 449 4.31 -7.43 0.59
CA GLN A 449 5.17 -6.26 0.80
C GLN A 449 6.12 -6.06 -0.39
N ILE A 450 6.86 -7.06 -0.78
CA ILE A 450 7.84 -6.95 -1.87
C ILE A 450 7.13 -6.69 -3.21
N MET A 451 6.01 -7.37 -3.50
CA MET A 451 5.24 -7.14 -4.72
C MET A 451 4.74 -5.69 -4.83
N ASN A 452 4.30 -5.09 -3.72
CA ASN A 452 3.83 -3.70 -3.69
C ASN A 452 4.97 -2.68 -3.85
N ILE A 453 6.21 -3.05 -3.57
CA ILE A 453 7.38 -2.19 -3.78
C ILE A 453 7.88 -2.30 -5.23
N CYS A 454 7.90 -3.50 -5.79
CA CYS A 454 8.42 -3.72 -7.14
C CYS A 454 7.53 -3.11 -8.23
N TYR A 455 6.20 -3.18 -8.06
CA TYR A 455 5.24 -2.82 -9.10
C TYR A 455 4.38 -1.62 -8.72
N LEU A 456 4.18 -0.73 -9.71
CA LEU A 456 3.37 0.47 -9.57
C LEU A 456 1.87 0.14 -9.65
N ASP A 457 1.47 -0.60 -10.68
CA ASP A 457 0.06 -0.86 -11.01
C ASP A 457 -0.30 -2.34 -10.85
N GLU A 458 -0.03 -3.15 -11.87
CA GLU A 458 -0.34 -4.58 -11.86
C GLU A 458 0.87 -5.41 -11.44
N LYS A 459 0.67 -6.29 -10.44
CA LYS A 459 1.68 -7.28 -10.03
C LYS A 459 1.93 -8.26 -11.18
N GLN A 460 3.21 -8.47 -11.49
CA GLN A 460 3.65 -9.36 -12.56
C GLN A 460 4.22 -10.66 -11.98
N ASP A 461 4.28 -11.70 -12.80
CA ASP A 461 4.88 -12.99 -12.39
C ASP A 461 6.42 -12.96 -12.33
N HIS A 462 7.03 -11.97 -12.96
CA HIS A 462 8.48 -11.74 -12.93
C HIS A 462 8.84 -10.80 -11.78
N LEU A 463 9.83 -11.19 -10.98
CA LEU A 463 10.41 -10.37 -9.92
C LEU A 463 11.88 -10.08 -10.22
N PRO A 464 12.39 -8.87 -9.87
CA PRO A 464 13.82 -8.60 -9.89
C PRO A 464 14.60 -9.61 -9.03
N LEU A 465 15.80 -10.00 -9.45
CA LEU A 465 16.61 -10.99 -8.73
C LEU A 465 16.92 -10.56 -7.29
N LYS A 466 17.13 -9.26 -7.08
CA LYS A 466 17.29 -8.70 -5.73
C LYS A 466 16.03 -8.88 -4.86
N ALA A 467 14.84 -8.69 -5.42
CA ALA A 467 13.58 -8.94 -4.72
C ALA A 467 13.41 -10.43 -4.38
N ILE A 468 13.79 -11.31 -5.32
CA ILE A 468 13.82 -12.77 -5.10
C ILE A 468 14.81 -13.11 -3.96
N SER A 469 16.00 -12.52 -3.95
CA SER A 469 17.00 -12.72 -2.89
C SER A 469 16.46 -12.32 -1.51
N ILE A 470 15.82 -11.15 -1.40
CA ILE A 470 15.19 -10.71 -0.16
C ILE A 470 14.09 -11.68 0.27
N LEU A 471 13.20 -12.07 -0.64
CA LEU A 471 12.13 -13.03 -0.33
C LEU A 471 12.66 -14.38 0.10
N ASN A 472 13.69 -14.91 -0.56
CA ASN A 472 14.30 -16.19 -0.23
C ASN A 472 14.94 -16.16 1.17
N SER A 473 15.69 -15.11 1.48
CA SER A 473 16.27 -14.88 2.80
C SER A 473 15.19 -14.78 3.88
N GLU A 474 14.18 -13.95 3.64
CA GLU A 474 13.10 -13.69 4.59
C GLU A 474 12.15 -14.91 4.81
N THR A 475 12.03 -15.80 3.81
CA THR A 475 11.17 -16.99 3.89
C THR A 475 11.92 -18.29 4.10
N ASN A 476 13.25 -18.26 4.22
CA ASN A 476 14.12 -19.42 4.27
C ASN A 476 13.90 -20.38 3.08
N LYS A 477 13.79 -19.82 1.86
CA LYS A 477 13.64 -20.59 0.61
C LYS A 477 14.90 -20.50 -0.21
N LYS A 478 15.22 -21.61 -0.92
CA LYS A 478 16.43 -21.72 -1.73
C LYS A 478 16.37 -20.85 -2.98
N ASP A 479 15.21 -20.82 -3.61
CA ASP A 479 14.97 -20.14 -4.89
C ASP A 479 13.49 -19.79 -5.07
N LEU A 480 13.18 -19.03 -6.13
CA LEU A 480 11.83 -18.61 -6.45
C LEU A 480 10.90 -19.81 -6.77
N GLY A 481 11.43 -20.88 -7.37
CA GLY A 481 10.67 -22.09 -7.67
C GLY A 481 10.19 -22.78 -6.41
N SER A 482 11.07 -22.94 -5.41
CA SER A 482 10.73 -23.50 -4.11
C SER A 482 9.77 -22.61 -3.31
N LEU A 483 9.87 -21.28 -3.45
CA LEU A 483 8.94 -20.33 -2.87
C LEU A 483 7.54 -20.46 -3.50
N LYS A 484 7.45 -20.42 -4.84
CA LYS A 484 6.19 -20.60 -5.60
C LYS A 484 5.51 -21.93 -5.25
N SER A 485 6.26 -23.02 -5.23
CA SER A 485 5.77 -24.35 -4.88
C SER A 485 5.22 -24.38 -3.45
N SER A 486 5.94 -23.80 -2.48
CA SER A 486 5.48 -23.74 -1.09
C SER A 486 4.21 -22.92 -0.91
N ILE A 487 4.08 -21.80 -1.64
CA ILE A 487 2.88 -20.96 -1.64
C ILE A 487 1.69 -21.72 -2.22
N ASN A 488 1.86 -22.36 -3.38
CA ASN A 488 0.79 -23.07 -4.05
C ASN A 488 0.31 -24.30 -3.25
N LEU A 489 1.23 -25.11 -2.75
CA LEU A 489 0.90 -26.26 -1.90
C LEU A 489 0.21 -25.81 -0.60
N GLY A 490 0.73 -24.74 0.04
CA GLY A 490 0.11 -24.18 1.22
C GLY A 490 -1.31 -23.65 0.97
N LYS A 491 -1.55 -22.98 -0.17
CA LYS A 491 -2.89 -22.54 -0.57
C LYS A 491 -3.85 -23.72 -0.75
N ILE A 492 -3.42 -24.79 -1.39
CA ILE A 492 -4.23 -26.01 -1.60
C ILE A 492 -4.59 -26.63 -0.25
N GLU A 493 -3.61 -26.80 0.65
CA GLU A 493 -3.83 -27.35 1.98
C GLU A 493 -4.83 -26.51 2.80
N ILE A 494 -4.63 -25.19 2.88
CA ILE A 494 -5.52 -24.24 3.55
C ILE A 494 -6.95 -24.33 3.00
N TYR A 495 -7.09 -24.35 1.66
CA TYR A 495 -8.39 -24.40 1.01
C TYR A 495 -9.14 -25.70 1.30
N ASN A 496 -8.46 -26.85 1.20
CA ASN A 496 -9.05 -28.17 1.44
C ASN A 496 -9.45 -28.31 2.90
N THR A 497 -8.56 -27.97 3.83
CA THR A 497 -8.84 -28.03 5.28
C THR A 497 -10.04 -27.17 5.67
N LEU A 498 -10.16 -25.96 5.09
CA LEU A 498 -11.30 -25.09 5.36
C LEU A 498 -12.62 -25.68 4.84
N ASN A 499 -12.61 -26.30 3.65
CA ASN A 499 -13.78 -26.96 3.10
C ASN A 499 -14.21 -28.20 3.95
N GLU A 500 -13.24 -29.01 4.35
CA GLU A 500 -13.50 -30.17 5.21
C GLU A 500 -14.16 -29.77 6.55
N ILE A 501 -13.69 -28.71 7.19
CA ILE A 501 -14.28 -28.17 8.40
C ILE A 501 -15.72 -27.67 8.15
N ILE A 502 -15.95 -26.93 7.08
CA ILE A 502 -17.28 -26.41 6.72
C ILE A 502 -18.25 -27.57 6.48
N GLU A 503 -17.87 -28.58 5.67
CA GLU A 503 -18.70 -29.74 5.36
C GLU A 503 -19.02 -30.59 6.61
N ARG A 504 -18.06 -30.74 7.52
CA ARG A 504 -18.27 -31.42 8.78
C ARG A 504 -19.31 -30.71 9.65
N LEU A 505 -19.18 -29.41 9.81
CA LEU A 505 -20.10 -28.60 10.61
C LEU A 505 -21.51 -28.54 10.03
N GLU A 506 -21.68 -28.75 8.72
CA GLU A 506 -22.99 -28.86 8.07
C GLU A 506 -23.63 -30.22 8.30
N LYS A 507 -22.85 -31.32 8.29
CA LYS A 507 -23.37 -32.68 8.52
C LYS A 507 -23.82 -32.93 9.97
N ASP A 508 -23.17 -32.21 10.90
CA ASP A 508 -23.52 -32.26 12.32
C ASP A 508 -24.77 -31.39 12.64
N SER A 509 -25.44 -30.88 11.62
CA SER A 509 -26.68 -30.07 11.71
C SER A 509 -27.88 -30.92 11.47
#